data_0ea9edf71890ed1faf69a7e44327c955
#
_entry.id   0ea9edf71890ed1faf69a7e44327c955
#
_cell.length_a   1.000
_cell.length_b   1.000
_cell.length_c   1.000
_cell.angle_alpha   90.00
_cell.angle_beta   90.00
_cell.angle_gamma   90.00
#
_symmetry.space_group_name_H-M   'P 1'
#
loop_
_entity.id
_entity.type
_entity.pdbx_description
1 polymer ?
#
loop_
_entity_poly.entity_id
_entity_poly.type
_entity_poly.pdbx_seq_one_letter_code
_entity_poly.pdbx_strand_id
1 'polypeptide(L)'
;MNRRLLVLLGAVLLPTTTSATEGLARCAKLENVDERIACYDELARATQAPSGRPIEASPTPSHLSEAWKLGAKHGDARRLTDILGYRPTYIISRWTSDPNEQPASPAPGGDSLAPQDLDPNEIKFQISLKAELVSRYAFDRIGVTPLLGHIGIASVRLWFGYTHLVNWQMYNTEASRPFRETNYEPEAILTFGTGNEGDGFKLVNLGLAHQSNGQAEARSRGWNRVYAQGGWEWGRVSVLARVWHRLPESAEDDDNPDIANYLGSGDLVVRHQTERGYVSSLLVRRRFVQLDWATPLRATLGTARLHVQLSSGYGETLIDYNHNQTTIGVGVSFGDW
;
A
#
# COMPACT_ATOMS: atom_id res chain seq x y z
N MET A 1 1.75 -73.05 -27.69
CA MET A 1 1.89 -72.89 -26.21
C MET A 1 1.39 -71.55 -25.82
N ASN A 2 0.12 -71.52 -25.30
CA ASN A 2 -0.59 -70.34 -24.91
C ASN A 2 -0.21 -69.90 -23.48
N ARG A 3 0.22 -68.67 -23.30
CA ARG A 3 0.23 -68.03 -21.98
C ARG A 3 -0.76 -66.85 -22.00
N ARG A 4 -1.85 -67.04 -21.29
CA ARG A 4 -2.83 -65.97 -21.01
C ARG A 4 -2.31 -65.10 -19.90
N LEU A 5 -2.24 -63.77 -20.16
CA LEU A 5 -1.91 -62.74 -19.16
C LEU A 5 -3.23 -62.31 -18.51
N LEU A 6 -3.38 -62.58 -17.21
CA LEU A 6 -4.45 -62.07 -16.39
C LEU A 6 -4.14 -60.62 -16.00
N VAL A 7 -5.00 -59.68 -16.43
CA VAL A 7 -4.96 -58.31 -15.93
C VAL A 7 -5.95 -58.24 -14.76
N LEU A 8 -5.38 -58.00 -13.54
CA LEU A 8 -6.14 -57.71 -12.34
C LEU A 8 -6.47 -56.20 -12.36
N LEU A 9 -7.76 -55.83 -12.61
CA LEU A 9 -8.28 -54.48 -12.34
C LEU A 9 -8.48 -54.34 -10.82
N GLY A 10 -7.63 -53.57 -10.18
CA GLY A 10 -7.82 -53.08 -8.83
C GLY A 10 -8.85 -51.93 -8.84
N ALA A 11 -10.04 -52.18 -8.35
CA ALA A 11 -11.04 -51.13 -8.15
C ALA A 11 -10.58 -50.25 -6.94
N VAL A 12 -10.18 -49.01 -7.22
CA VAL A 12 -9.99 -47.96 -6.19
C VAL A 12 -11.37 -47.49 -5.75
N LEU A 13 -11.78 -47.94 -4.57
CA LEU A 13 -12.95 -47.42 -3.89
C LEU A 13 -12.64 -46.00 -3.37
N LEU A 14 -13.17 -45.00 -4.05
CA LEU A 14 -13.24 -43.64 -3.54
C LEU A 14 -14.23 -43.58 -2.37
N PRO A 15 -13.91 -42.98 -1.21
CA PRO A 15 -14.85 -42.80 -0.11
C PRO A 15 -15.92 -41.80 -0.56
N THR A 16 -17.16 -42.26 -0.55
CA THR A 16 -18.34 -41.50 -0.93
C THR A 16 -18.70 -40.47 0.17
N THR A 17 -18.90 -39.23 -0.23
CA THR A 17 -19.36 -38.08 0.59
C THR A 17 -20.78 -38.21 1.12
N THR A 18 -21.44 -39.36 0.99
CA THR A 18 -22.79 -39.67 1.42
C THR A 18 -22.97 -39.91 2.93
N SER A 19 -21.89 -40.16 3.67
CA SER A 19 -21.95 -40.59 5.08
C SER A 19 -22.35 -39.47 6.07
N ALA A 20 -21.96 -38.21 5.84
CA ALA A 20 -22.23 -37.12 6.80
C ALA A 20 -23.66 -36.59 6.72
N THR A 21 -24.23 -36.50 5.55
CA THR A 21 -25.63 -36.06 5.31
C THR A 21 -26.65 -37.07 5.83
N GLU A 22 -26.37 -38.35 5.72
CA GLU A 22 -27.21 -39.44 6.26
C GLU A 22 -27.16 -39.46 7.79
N GLY A 23 -26.02 -39.20 8.39
CA GLY A 23 -25.84 -39.07 9.84
C GLY A 23 -26.68 -37.92 10.42
N LEU A 24 -26.60 -36.74 9.80
CA LEU A 24 -27.39 -35.56 10.21
C LEU A 24 -28.91 -35.82 10.10
N ALA A 25 -29.34 -36.45 9.04
CA ALA A 25 -30.76 -36.79 8.83
C ALA A 25 -31.27 -37.81 9.86
N ARG A 26 -30.42 -38.72 10.34
CA ARG A 26 -30.77 -39.67 11.42
C ARG A 26 -30.93 -38.96 12.76
N CYS A 27 -30.00 -38.06 13.14
CA CYS A 27 -30.09 -37.29 14.38
C CYS A 27 -31.32 -36.37 14.41
N ALA A 28 -31.71 -35.80 13.24
CA ALA A 28 -32.87 -34.93 13.14
C ALA A 28 -34.22 -35.63 13.38
N LYS A 29 -34.29 -36.98 13.29
CA LYS A 29 -35.49 -37.78 13.50
C LYS A 29 -35.73 -38.15 14.97
N LEU A 30 -34.78 -37.86 15.88
CA LEU A 30 -34.94 -38.15 17.31
C LEU A 30 -35.88 -37.14 17.94
N GLU A 31 -36.95 -37.62 18.59
CA GLU A 31 -37.97 -36.78 19.22
C GLU A 31 -37.45 -36.18 20.55
N ASN A 32 -36.65 -36.92 21.29
CA ASN A 32 -36.03 -36.44 22.53
C ASN A 32 -34.90 -35.44 22.20
N VAL A 33 -34.98 -34.25 22.81
CA VAL A 33 -34.03 -33.16 22.59
C VAL A 33 -32.61 -33.54 23.03
N ASP A 34 -32.49 -34.20 24.21
CA ASP A 34 -31.17 -34.55 24.78
C ASP A 34 -30.50 -35.66 23.94
N GLU A 35 -31.23 -36.66 23.47
CA GLU A 35 -30.72 -37.69 22.58
C GLU A 35 -30.33 -37.13 21.24
N ARG A 36 -31.07 -36.15 20.71
CA ARG A 36 -30.77 -35.47 19.46
C ARG A 36 -29.48 -34.65 19.54
N ILE A 37 -29.29 -33.94 20.68
CA ILE A 37 -28.05 -33.17 20.90
C ILE A 37 -26.87 -34.12 21.04
N ALA A 38 -27.01 -35.21 21.84
CA ALA A 38 -25.94 -36.20 21.98
C ALA A 38 -25.56 -36.85 20.64
N CYS A 39 -26.53 -37.12 19.76
CA CYS A 39 -26.30 -37.66 18.42
C CYS A 39 -25.53 -36.69 17.54
N TYR A 40 -25.84 -35.38 17.58
CA TYR A 40 -25.06 -34.36 16.83
C TYR A 40 -23.65 -34.20 17.37
N ASP A 41 -23.48 -34.24 18.70
CA ASP A 41 -22.16 -34.17 19.35
C ASP A 41 -21.28 -35.39 19.01
N GLU A 42 -21.84 -36.56 18.87
CA GLU A 42 -21.13 -37.77 18.46
C GLU A 42 -20.73 -37.69 16.99
N LEU A 43 -21.60 -37.19 16.13
CA LEU A 43 -21.28 -36.93 14.70
C LEU A 43 -20.19 -35.87 14.55
N ALA A 44 -20.24 -34.80 15.32
CA ALA A 44 -19.23 -33.76 15.33
C ALA A 44 -17.86 -34.30 15.80
N ARG A 45 -17.83 -35.14 16.84
CA ARG A 45 -16.60 -35.83 17.26
C ARG A 45 -16.08 -36.82 16.24
N ALA A 46 -16.94 -37.55 15.56
CA ALA A 46 -16.55 -38.49 14.52
C ALA A 46 -15.99 -37.78 13.26
N THR A 47 -16.48 -36.57 12.95
CA THR A 47 -15.94 -35.73 11.88
C THR A 47 -14.67 -34.98 12.29
N GLN A 48 -14.38 -34.87 13.59
CA GLN A 48 -13.14 -34.33 14.17
C GLN A 48 -12.08 -35.42 14.42
N ALA A 49 -12.12 -36.56 13.72
CA ALA A 49 -11.04 -37.53 13.74
C ALA A 49 -9.70 -36.79 13.48
N PRO A 50 -8.65 -37.04 14.28
CA PRO A 50 -7.42 -36.28 14.17
C PRO A 50 -6.80 -36.53 12.80
N SER A 51 -7.03 -35.61 11.88
CA SER A 51 -6.15 -35.45 10.75
C SER A 51 -4.82 -34.98 11.34
N GLY A 52 -3.92 -35.91 11.60
CA GLY A 52 -2.58 -35.66 12.13
C GLY A 52 -1.65 -34.94 11.11
N ARG A 53 -2.21 -33.99 10.37
CA ARG A 53 -1.44 -32.94 9.75
C ARG A 53 -1.32 -31.83 10.79
N PRO A 54 -0.09 -31.40 11.13
CA PRO A 54 0.09 -30.14 11.82
C PRO A 54 -0.80 -29.11 11.08
N ILE A 55 -1.58 -28.34 11.80
CA ILE A 55 -2.20 -27.13 11.24
C ILE A 55 -0.98 -26.29 10.84
N GLU A 56 -0.57 -26.38 9.58
CA GLU A 56 0.34 -25.39 9.00
C GLU A 56 -0.35 -24.07 9.27
N ALA A 57 0.28 -23.27 10.13
CA ALA A 57 -0.19 -21.91 10.38
C ALA A 57 -0.41 -21.30 9.00
N SER A 58 -1.64 -20.88 8.71
CA SER A 58 -1.95 -20.25 7.43
C SER A 58 -0.90 -19.17 7.21
N PRO A 59 -0.17 -19.18 6.10
CA PRO A 59 0.89 -18.23 5.87
C PRO A 59 0.32 -16.83 6.09
N THR A 60 1.06 -16.01 6.84
CA THR A 60 0.67 -14.61 7.06
C THR A 60 0.44 -13.99 5.68
N PRO A 61 -0.75 -13.41 5.42
CA PRO A 61 -1.01 -12.83 4.11
C PRO A 61 0.08 -11.84 3.73
N SER A 62 0.55 -11.91 2.49
CA SER A 62 1.55 -10.99 1.98
C SER A 62 0.98 -9.59 1.89
N HIS A 63 1.58 -8.64 2.62
CA HIS A 63 1.17 -7.24 2.61
C HIS A 63 1.14 -6.65 1.19
N LEU A 64 2.21 -6.86 0.40
CA LEU A 64 2.27 -6.37 -0.97
C LEU A 64 1.25 -7.07 -1.88
N SER A 65 1.01 -8.37 -1.68
CA SER A 65 0.01 -9.09 -2.46
C SER A 65 -1.41 -8.60 -2.19
N GLU A 66 -1.74 -8.29 -0.94
CA GLU A 66 -3.03 -7.70 -0.58
C GLU A 66 -3.15 -6.26 -1.07
N ALA A 67 -2.15 -5.42 -0.76
CA ALA A 67 -2.15 -4.01 -1.15
C ALA A 67 -2.27 -3.80 -2.66
N TRP A 68 -1.69 -4.68 -3.48
CA TRP A 68 -1.68 -4.57 -4.94
C TRP A 68 -2.54 -5.63 -5.64
N LYS A 69 -3.32 -6.42 -4.87
CA LYS A 69 -4.19 -7.49 -5.37
C LYS A 69 -3.43 -8.46 -6.31
N LEU A 70 -2.21 -8.89 -5.95
CA LEU A 70 -1.33 -9.67 -6.84
C LEU A 70 -1.77 -11.13 -6.97
N GLY A 71 -2.50 -11.68 -6.00
CA GLY A 71 -2.90 -13.08 -5.94
C GLY A 71 -3.81 -13.51 -7.07
N ALA A 72 -3.75 -14.82 -7.40
CA ALA A 72 -4.55 -15.44 -8.45
C ALA A 72 -6.02 -15.71 -8.06
N LYS A 73 -6.38 -15.61 -6.79
CA LYS A 73 -7.72 -15.90 -6.27
C LYS A 73 -8.58 -14.64 -6.40
N HIS A 74 -9.37 -14.57 -7.31
CA HIS A 74 -10.73 -14.92 -7.71
C HIS A 74 -11.82 -14.32 -6.84
N GLY A 75 -12.57 -13.49 -7.37
CA GLY A 75 -13.80 -12.88 -6.95
C GLY A 75 -13.84 -11.43 -7.38
N ASP A 76 -12.75 -10.91 -7.85
CA ASP A 76 -12.54 -9.50 -8.15
C ASP A 76 -13.07 -9.06 -9.53
N ALA A 77 -13.96 -9.85 -10.12
CA ALA A 77 -14.73 -9.41 -11.30
C ALA A 77 -15.74 -8.30 -10.96
N ARG A 78 -15.73 -7.81 -9.73
CA ARG A 78 -16.81 -6.96 -9.24
C ARG A 78 -16.27 -5.75 -8.49
N ARG A 79 -16.18 -4.69 -9.16
CA ARG A 79 -16.21 -3.27 -8.77
C ARG A 79 -14.98 -2.54 -9.25
N LEU A 80 -15.14 -1.87 -10.35
CA LEU A 80 -14.32 -0.71 -10.77
C LEU A 80 -14.27 0.41 -9.69
N THR A 81 -14.74 0.16 -8.46
CA THR A 81 -14.95 1.17 -7.42
C THR A 81 -14.27 0.83 -6.10
N ASP A 82 -13.42 -0.20 -6.05
CA ASP A 82 -12.66 -0.48 -4.82
C ASP A 82 -11.54 0.53 -4.67
N ILE A 83 -11.78 1.51 -3.80
CA ILE A 83 -10.77 2.46 -3.37
C ILE A 83 -9.98 1.81 -2.25
N LEU A 84 -8.66 1.70 -2.43
CA LEU A 84 -7.72 1.14 -1.47
C LEU A 84 -6.81 2.24 -0.91
N GLY A 85 -6.28 2.03 0.30
CA GLY A 85 -5.13 2.80 0.76
C GLY A 85 -3.94 2.62 -0.18
N TYR A 86 -3.19 3.71 -0.39
CA TYR A 86 -2.01 3.68 -1.27
C TYR A 86 -0.73 3.97 -0.48
N ARG A 87 -0.65 5.13 0.14
CA ARG A 87 0.37 5.52 1.11
C ARG A 87 -0.31 5.78 2.45
N PRO A 88 0.42 6.02 3.56
CA PRO A 88 -0.19 6.32 4.85
C PRO A 88 -1.18 7.48 4.77
N THR A 89 -2.38 7.29 5.35
CA THR A 89 -3.34 8.37 5.58
C THR A 89 -3.27 8.75 7.05
N TYR A 90 -2.94 10.02 7.33
CA TYR A 90 -2.71 10.49 8.69
C TYR A 90 -3.04 11.97 8.88
N ILE A 91 -3.18 12.36 10.14
CA ILE A 91 -3.20 13.73 10.62
C ILE A 91 -2.33 13.81 11.87
N ILE A 92 -1.31 14.68 11.86
CA ILE A 92 -0.34 14.85 12.95
C ILE A 92 -0.13 16.33 13.25
N SER A 93 0.08 16.67 14.52
CA SER A 93 0.71 17.92 14.91
C SER A 93 2.21 17.76 14.71
N ARG A 94 2.80 18.62 13.93
CA ARG A 94 4.21 18.59 13.50
C ARG A 94 4.91 19.84 13.98
N TRP A 95 6.11 19.67 14.51
CA TRP A 95 7.08 20.73 14.78
C TRP A 95 8.24 20.63 13.78
N THR A 96 8.79 21.77 13.35
CA THR A 96 9.99 21.86 12.53
C THR A 96 11.07 22.67 13.21
N SER A 97 12.35 22.25 13.00
CA SER A 97 13.53 22.95 13.52
C SER A 97 13.82 24.28 12.81
N ASP A 98 13.33 24.42 11.58
CA ASP A 98 13.67 25.54 10.69
C ASP A 98 12.52 25.76 9.68
N PRO A 99 11.53 26.61 10.01
CA PRO A 99 10.47 26.97 9.07
C PRO A 99 11.04 27.67 7.84
N ASN A 100 10.60 27.27 6.65
CA ASN A 100 11.01 27.92 5.41
C ASN A 100 10.19 29.22 5.20
N GLU A 101 10.61 30.29 5.86
CA GLU A 101 9.89 31.58 5.83
C GLU A 101 9.98 32.28 4.47
N GLN A 102 11.02 31.99 3.69
CA GLN A 102 11.20 32.60 2.37
C GLN A 102 11.59 31.54 1.32
N PRO A 103 10.63 30.71 0.89
CA PRO A 103 10.92 29.69 -0.11
C PRO A 103 11.30 30.32 -1.44
N ALA A 104 12.36 29.78 -2.06
CA ALA A 104 12.89 30.26 -3.31
C ALA A 104 13.07 29.13 -4.33
N SER A 105 13.17 29.50 -5.60
CA SER A 105 13.49 28.62 -6.73
C SER A 105 14.37 29.37 -7.72
N PRO A 106 15.26 28.69 -8.46
CA PRO A 106 16.01 29.30 -9.55
C PRO A 106 15.20 29.58 -10.81
N ALA A 107 13.91 29.27 -10.81
CA ALA A 107 13.01 29.67 -11.89
C ALA A 107 12.87 31.20 -12.01
N PRO A 108 12.53 31.75 -13.16
CA PRO A 108 12.30 33.20 -13.33
C PRO A 108 11.30 33.74 -12.30
N GLY A 109 11.73 34.72 -11.48
CA GLY A 109 10.90 35.29 -10.42
C GLY A 109 10.70 34.42 -9.18
N GLY A 110 11.31 33.25 -9.13
CA GLY A 110 11.13 32.29 -8.05
C GLY A 110 11.76 32.68 -6.70
N ASP A 111 12.50 33.79 -6.65
CA ASP A 111 13.13 34.40 -5.46
C ASP A 111 12.42 35.68 -4.98
N SER A 112 11.27 36.01 -5.59
CA SER A 112 10.59 37.29 -5.35
C SER A 112 9.68 37.30 -4.09
N LEU A 113 9.59 36.19 -3.35
CA LEU A 113 8.73 36.10 -2.18
C LEU A 113 9.30 36.91 -1.00
N ALA A 114 8.43 37.68 -0.36
CA ALA A 114 8.73 38.28 0.93
C ALA A 114 8.77 37.22 2.03
N PRO A 115 9.61 37.38 3.07
CA PRO A 115 9.60 36.52 4.24
C PRO A 115 8.21 36.45 4.87
N GLN A 116 7.84 35.28 5.34
CA GLN A 116 6.58 34.99 6.03
C GLN A 116 6.87 34.70 7.49
N ASP A 117 6.06 35.19 8.39
CA ASP A 117 6.10 34.82 9.78
C ASP A 117 5.40 33.47 9.97
N LEU A 118 6.15 32.39 10.05
CA LEU A 118 5.65 31.02 10.17
C LEU A 118 5.81 30.47 11.58
N ASP A 119 4.73 29.90 12.12
CA ASP A 119 4.81 29.09 13.35
C ASP A 119 5.58 27.80 13.04
N PRO A 120 6.59 27.39 13.86
CA PRO A 120 7.24 26.11 13.70
C PRO A 120 6.33 24.92 13.92
N ASN A 121 5.16 25.10 14.53
CA ASN A 121 4.14 24.08 14.72
C ASN A 121 3.08 24.18 13.65
N GLU A 122 2.83 23.08 12.97
CA GLU A 122 1.82 22.94 11.93
C GLU A 122 0.96 21.69 12.17
N ILE A 123 -0.21 21.66 11.59
CA ILE A 123 -0.89 20.39 11.33
C ILE A 123 -0.48 19.90 9.95
N LYS A 124 0.08 18.68 9.91
CA LYS A 124 0.37 17.98 8.67
C LYS A 124 -0.62 16.84 8.49
N PHE A 125 -1.26 16.76 7.33
CA PHE A 125 -2.09 15.60 7.01
C PHE A 125 -1.86 15.10 5.60
N GLN A 126 -2.04 13.82 5.43
CA GLN A 126 -1.96 13.14 4.15
C GLN A 126 -3.17 12.25 3.95
N ILE A 127 -3.76 12.35 2.77
CA ILE A 127 -4.76 11.41 2.27
C ILE A 127 -4.16 10.74 1.04
N SER A 128 -4.16 9.41 1.04
CA SER A 128 -3.61 8.68 -0.10
C SER A 128 -4.43 7.44 -0.40
N LEU A 129 -4.83 7.33 -1.65
CA LEU A 129 -5.70 6.27 -2.13
C LEU A 129 -5.29 5.83 -3.54
N LYS A 130 -5.73 4.64 -3.93
CA LYS A 130 -5.68 4.18 -5.32
C LYS A 130 -6.97 3.45 -5.70
N ALA A 131 -7.32 3.55 -6.96
CA ALA A 131 -8.45 2.86 -7.56
C ALA A 131 -8.00 2.02 -8.75
N GLU A 132 -8.53 0.80 -8.88
CA GLU A 132 -8.25 -0.07 -10.01
C GLU A 132 -9.05 0.42 -11.24
N LEU A 133 -8.35 0.88 -12.29
CA LEU A 133 -8.96 1.33 -13.54
C LEU A 133 -9.20 0.17 -14.50
N VAL A 134 -8.23 -0.76 -14.59
CA VAL A 134 -8.31 -1.95 -15.43
C VAL A 134 -7.88 -3.15 -14.62
N SER A 135 -8.80 -4.08 -14.46
CA SER A 135 -8.57 -5.28 -13.68
C SER A 135 -7.72 -6.32 -14.42
N ARG A 136 -7.12 -7.23 -13.68
CA ARG A 136 -6.46 -8.40 -14.22
C ARG A 136 -7.32 -9.12 -15.27
N TYR A 137 -8.60 -9.29 -15.02
CA TYR A 137 -9.51 -10.00 -15.93
C TYR A 137 -9.54 -9.40 -17.34
N ALA A 138 -9.47 -8.07 -17.47
CA ALA A 138 -9.42 -7.42 -18.77
C ALA A 138 -8.10 -7.74 -19.50
N PHE A 139 -6.97 -7.71 -18.81
CA PHE A 139 -5.66 -8.08 -19.38
C PHE A 139 -5.57 -9.57 -19.72
N ASP A 140 -6.19 -10.44 -18.93
CA ASP A 140 -6.30 -11.88 -19.23
C ASP A 140 -7.09 -12.11 -20.53
N ARG A 141 -8.23 -11.42 -20.72
CA ARG A 141 -9.08 -11.56 -21.90
C ARG A 141 -8.42 -11.13 -23.20
N ILE A 142 -7.57 -10.13 -23.17
CA ILE A 142 -6.84 -9.66 -24.36
C ILE A 142 -5.48 -10.36 -24.54
N GLY A 143 -5.19 -11.40 -23.74
CA GLY A 143 -4.02 -12.23 -23.89
C GLY A 143 -2.71 -11.65 -23.34
N VAL A 144 -2.74 -10.48 -22.67
CA VAL A 144 -1.52 -9.83 -22.14
C VAL A 144 -0.92 -10.64 -21.00
N THR A 145 -1.72 -11.01 -20.00
CA THR A 145 -1.20 -11.79 -18.85
C THR A 145 -0.70 -13.17 -19.28
N PRO A 146 -1.43 -13.97 -20.11
CA PRO A 146 -0.91 -15.22 -20.63
C PRO A 146 0.41 -15.08 -21.39
N LEU A 147 0.56 -14.01 -22.20
CA LEU A 147 1.80 -13.75 -22.93
C LEU A 147 2.97 -13.48 -21.98
N LEU A 148 2.75 -12.70 -20.92
CA LEU A 148 3.78 -12.37 -19.93
C LEU A 148 4.03 -13.48 -18.90
N GLY A 149 3.16 -14.49 -18.84
CA GLY A 149 3.32 -15.66 -17.98
C GLY A 149 4.62 -16.43 -18.21
N HIS A 150 5.15 -16.41 -19.45
CA HIS A 150 6.43 -17.02 -19.80
C HIS A 150 7.63 -16.42 -19.08
N ILE A 151 7.52 -15.16 -18.63
CA ILE A 151 8.54 -14.44 -17.85
C ILE A 151 8.18 -14.30 -16.38
N GLY A 152 7.21 -15.09 -15.88
CA GLY A 152 6.85 -15.16 -14.48
C GLY A 152 5.86 -14.08 -14.01
N ILE A 153 5.17 -13.38 -14.93
CA ILE A 153 4.12 -12.42 -14.59
C ILE A 153 2.77 -13.15 -14.51
N ALA A 154 2.17 -13.15 -13.33
CA ALA A 154 0.89 -13.83 -13.05
C ALA A 154 -0.32 -12.88 -13.08
N SER A 155 -0.10 -11.57 -12.99
CA SER A 155 -1.18 -10.58 -13.05
C SER A 155 -0.71 -9.25 -13.61
N VAL A 156 -1.59 -8.56 -14.34
CA VAL A 156 -1.39 -7.18 -14.79
C VAL A 156 -2.60 -6.36 -14.39
N ARG A 157 -2.38 -5.15 -13.83
CA ARG A 157 -3.45 -4.24 -13.39
C ARG A 157 -3.06 -2.80 -13.68
N LEU A 158 -4.04 -1.97 -14.01
CA LEU A 158 -3.86 -0.52 -14.14
C LEU A 158 -4.59 0.19 -13.00
N TRP A 159 -3.86 1.05 -12.29
CA TRP A 159 -4.37 1.83 -11.16
C TRP A 159 -4.30 3.33 -11.46
N PHE A 160 -5.23 4.06 -10.89
CA PHE A 160 -5.10 5.47 -10.60
C PHE A 160 -4.71 5.62 -9.14
N GLY A 161 -3.57 6.25 -8.88
CA GLY A 161 -3.11 6.62 -7.53
C GLY A 161 -3.29 8.13 -7.31
N TYR A 162 -3.59 8.52 -6.07
CA TYR A 162 -3.66 9.92 -5.70
C TYR A 162 -3.18 10.11 -4.28
N THR A 163 -2.25 11.06 -4.10
CA THR A 163 -1.77 11.48 -2.77
C THR A 163 -1.93 12.97 -2.63
N HIS A 164 -2.50 13.38 -1.51
CA HIS A 164 -2.71 14.76 -1.13
C HIS A 164 -2.03 14.99 0.22
N LEU A 165 -1.02 15.87 0.25
CA LEU A 165 -0.28 16.24 1.44
C LEU A 165 -0.50 17.72 1.71
N VAL A 166 -0.79 18.07 2.97
CA VAL A 166 -1.06 19.45 3.38
C VAL A 166 -0.29 19.78 4.65
N ASN A 167 0.31 20.96 4.67
CA ASN A 167 0.84 21.62 5.85
C ASN A 167 0.00 22.85 6.16
N TRP A 168 -0.58 22.87 7.35
CA TRP A 168 -1.54 23.87 7.79
C TRP A 168 -1.01 24.62 9.01
N GLN A 169 -0.85 25.93 8.87
CA GLN A 169 -0.45 26.87 9.93
C GLN A 169 -1.60 27.12 10.94
N MET A 170 -2.21 26.03 11.43
CA MET A 170 -3.40 26.06 12.28
C MET A 170 -3.22 26.89 13.54
N TYR A 171 -1.99 26.94 14.08
CA TYR A 171 -1.67 27.64 15.31
C TYR A 171 -1.30 29.12 15.07
N ASN A 172 -0.99 29.49 13.83
CA ASN A 172 -0.63 30.87 13.44
C ASN A 172 -1.88 31.73 13.28
N THR A 173 -2.31 32.37 14.36
CA THR A 173 -3.50 33.21 14.38
C THR A 173 -3.30 34.55 13.70
N GLU A 174 -2.08 35.09 13.71
CA GLU A 174 -1.74 36.36 13.11
C GLU A 174 -1.83 36.32 11.60
N ALA A 175 -1.41 35.20 10.98
CA ALA A 175 -1.56 34.96 9.55
C ALA A 175 -2.93 34.39 9.16
N SER A 176 -3.94 34.39 10.05
CA SER A 176 -5.28 33.84 9.78
C SER A 176 -5.31 32.34 9.46
N ARG A 177 -4.39 31.57 10.00
CA ARG A 177 -4.30 30.08 9.89
C ARG A 177 -4.32 29.56 8.45
N PRO A 178 -3.42 29.98 7.54
CA PRO A 178 -3.44 29.57 6.15
C PRO A 178 -2.98 28.11 5.99
N PHE A 179 -3.41 27.45 4.92
CA PHE A 179 -2.68 26.32 4.39
C PHE A 179 -1.38 26.84 3.77
N ARG A 180 -0.25 26.49 4.39
CA ARG A 180 1.07 26.95 3.93
C ARG A 180 1.45 26.27 2.63
N GLU A 181 1.19 24.96 2.56
CA GLU A 181 1.53 24.14 1.42
C GLU A 181 0.50 23.03 1.22
N THR A 182 0.21 22.75 -0.01
CA THR A 182 -0.71 21.70 -0.44
C THR A 182 -0.09 20.99 -1.64
N ASN A 183 0.21 19.71 -1.55
CA ASN A 183 0.78 18.95 -2.66
C ASN A 183 -0.23 17.93 -3.19
N TYR A 184 -0.39 17.90 -4.49
CA TYR A 184 -1.25 16.99 -5.25
C TYR A 184 -0.38 16.08 -6.08
N GLU A 185 -0.53 14.75 -5.95
CA GLU A 185 0.24 13.77 -6.72
C GLU A 185 -0.69 12.71 -7.31
N PRO A 186 -1.34 12.97 -8.48
CA PRO A 186 -1.98 11.94 -9.26
C PRO A 186 -0.97 11.07 -10.00
N GLU A 187 -1.25 9.76 -10.06
CA GLU A 187 -0.39 8.74 -10.67
C GLU A 187 -1.22 7.77 -11.52
N ALA A 188 -0.69 7.36 -12.67
CA ALA A 188 -1.16 6.20 -13.42
C ALA A 188 -0.13 5.09 -13.26
N ILE A 189 -0.54 3.90 -12.77
CA ILE A 189 0.37 2.85 -12.34
C ILE A 189 -0.01 1.53 -13.01
N LEU A 190 0.88 0.99 -13.83
CA LEU A 190 0.75 -0.35 -14.38
C LEU A 190 1.54 -1.33 -13.51
N THR A 191 0.83 -2.23 -12.84
CA THR A 191 1.40 -3.23 -11.92
C THR A 191 1.50 -4.58 -12.58
N PHE A 192 2.67 -5.19 -12.49
CA PHE A 192 2.98 -6.56 -12.90
C PHE A 192 3.27 -7.39 -11.65
N GLY A 193 2.38 -8.31 -11.31
CA GLY A 193 2.52 -9.19 -10.15
C GLY A 193 3.09 -10.55 -10.55
N THR A 194 4.03 -11.06 -9.75
CA THR A 194 4.66 -12.37 -10.01
C THR A 194 3.82 -13.56 -9.56
N GLY A 195 2.76 -13.32 -8.75
CA GLY A 195 1.98 -14.39 -8.14
C GLY A 195 2.74 -15.19 -7.06
N ASN A 196 3.94 -14.74 -6.68
CA ASN A 196 4.71 -15.36 -5.61
C ASN A 196 4.04 -15.08 -4.25
N GLU A 197 3.47 -16.11 -3.61
CA GLU A 197 2.85 -16.01 -2.29
C GLU A 197 3.87 -16.15 -1.14
N GLY A 198 5.06 -16.74 -1.40
CA GLY A 198 6.17 -16.88 -0.45
C GLY A 198 7.07 -15.65 -0.38
N ASP A 199 8.18 -15.74 0.30
CA ASP A 199 9.19 -14.68 0.39
C ASP A 199 9.82 -14.35 -0.98
N GLY A 200 10.28 -13.11 -1.13
CA GLY A 200 11.02 -12.63 -2.28
C GLY A 200 10.28 -11.58 -3.13
N PHE A 201 10.56 -11.58 -4.40
CA PHE A 201 10.07 -10.58 -5.35
C PHE A 201 8.57 -10.75 -5.64
N LYS A 202 7.82 -9.66 -5.53
CA LYS A 202 6.35 -9.63 -5.63
C LYS A 202 5.84 -8.94 -6.87
N LEU A 203 6.40 -7.78 -7.20
CA LEU A 203 5.84 -6.90 -8.24
C LEU A 203 6.86 -5.98 -8.89
N VAL A 204 6.49 -5.53 -10.09
CA VAL A 204 7.02 -4.32 -10.73
C VAL A 204 5.85 -3.37 -10.98
N ASN A 205 6.02 -2.11 -10.65
CA ASN A 205 5.17 -1.02 -11.07
C ASN A 205 5.92 -0.16 -12.11
N LEU A 206 5.24 0.20 -13.20
CA LEU A 206 5.64 1.26 -14.10
C LEU A 206 4.62 2.38 -13.98
N GLY A 207 5.05 3.60 -13.76
CA GLY A 207 4.13 4.68 -13.50
C GLY A 207 4.50 6.01 -14.14
N LEU A 208 3.45 6.82 -14.31
CA LEU A 208 3.53 8.24 -14.60
C LEU A 208 2.99 8.98 -13.39
N ALA A 209 3.71 9.98 -12.90
CA ALA A 209 3.32 10.82 -11.79
C ALA A 209 3.45 12.28 -12.15
N HIS A 210 2.40 13.04 -11.91
CA HIS A 210 2.44 14.50 -11.82
C HIS A 210 2.41 14.89 -10.36
N GLN A 211 3.23 15.86 -9.96
CA GLN A 211 3.15 16.42 -8.62
C GLN A 211 3.24 17.94 -8.70
N SER A 212 2.29 18.63 -8.09
CA SER A 212 2.24 20.10 -8.05
C SER A 212 1.65 20.59 -6.74
N ASN A 213 1.93 21.85 -6.40
CA ASN A 213 1.33 22.46 -5.22
C ASN A 213 0.11 23.34 -5.55
N GLY A 214 -0.25 23.48 -6.82
CA GLY A 214 -1.43 24.25 -7.24
C GLY A 214 -1.35 25.75 -6.93
N GLN A 215 -0.13 26.25 -6.66
CA GLN A 215 0.11 27.67 -6.42
C GLN A 215 0.53 28.36 -7.72
N ALA A 216 0.58 29.69 -7.70
CA ALA A 216 0.96 30.50 -8.83
C ALA A 216 2.24 31.29 -8.58
N GLU A 217 2.86 31.78 -9.65
CA GLU A 217 4.03 32.69 -9.63
C GLU A 217 5.19 32.12 -8.81
N ALA A 218 5.85 32.93 -7.99
CA ALA A 218 7.01 32.56 -7.18
C ALA A 218 6.78 31.39 -6.20
N ARG A 219 5.51 31.06 -5.91
CA ARG A 219 5.14 29.92 -5.03
C ARG A 219 4.85 28.66 -5.82
N SER A 220 4.70 28.71 -7.13
CA SER A 220 4.43 27.55 -7.95
C SER A 220 5.57 26.53 -7.87
N ARG A 221 5.21 25.27 -7.69
CA ARG A 221 6.13 24.12 -7.76
C ARG A 221 5.40 22.95 -8.41
N GLY A 222 6.09 22.33 -9.35
CA GLY A 222 5.54 21.17 -10.03
C GLY A 222 6.61 20.37 -10.78
N TRP A 223 6.35 19.11 -11.05
CA TRP A 223 7.19 18.26 -11.89
C TRP A 223 6.47 17.00 -12.33
N ASN A 224 6.91 16.47 -13.46
CA ASN A 224 6.42 15.25 -14.05
C ASN A 224 7.50 14.17 -14.04
N ARG A 225 7.12 12.92 -13.77
CA ARG A 225 8.05 11.78 -13.67
C ARG A 225 7.48 10.55 -14.34
N VAL A 226 8.35 9.78 -14.97
CA VAL A 226 8.12 8.38 -15.31
C VAL A 226 8.97 7.55 -14.35
N TYR A 227 8.43 6.45 -13.80
CA TYR A 227 9.15 5.65 -12.83
C TYR A 227 8.97 4.15 -13.02
N ALA A 228 9.94 3.41 -12.48
CA ALA A 228 9.84 1.99 -12.22
C ALA A 228 10.03 1.72 -10.73
N GLN A 229 9.24 0.79 -10.17
CA GLN A 229 9.31 0.40 -8.77
C GLN A 229 9.27 -1.12 -8.66
N GLY A 230 10.21 -1.70 -7.93
CA GLY A 230 10.21 -3.10 -7.54
C GLY A 230 9.70 -3.27 -6.11
N GLY A 231 9.02 -4.39 -5.85
CA GLY A 231 8.51 -4.75 -4.55
C GLY A 231 8.95 -6.13 -4.11
N TRP A 232 9.48 -6.24 -2.89
CA TRP A 232 9.93 -7.49 -2.25
C TRP A 232 9.32 -7.62 -0.87
N GLU A 233 9.18 -8.85 -0.43
CA GLU A 233 8.66 -9.17 0.90
C GLU A 233 9.38 -10.39 1.47
N TRP A 234 9.73 -10.33 2.77
CA TRP A 234 10.30 -11.42 3.55
C TRP A 234 9.61 -11.44 4.93
N GLY A 235 8.76 -12.44 5.12
CA GLY A 235 7.95 -12.55 6.31
C GLY A 235 7.12 -11.29 6.55
N ARG A 236 7.51 -10.49 7.53
CA ARG A 236 6.80 -9.25 7.94
C ARG A 236 7.45 -7.96 7.47
N VAL A 237 8.49 -8.07 6.65
CA VAL A 237 9.22 -6.94 6.08
C VAL A 237 8.88 -6.83 4.62
N SER A 238 8.38 -5.67 4.19
CA SER A 238 8.23 -5.33 2.78
C SER A 238 9.17 -4.19 2.39
N VAL A 239 9.66 -4.25 1.15
CA VAL A 239 10.57 -3.27 0.57
C VAL A 239 10.04 -2.84 -0.77
N LEU A 240 9.91 -1.53 -0.96
CA LEU A 240 9.63 -0.91 -2.26
C LEU A 240 10.82 -0.04 -2.64
N ALA A 241 11.46 -0.33 -3.77
CA ALA A 241 12.53 0.49 -4.33
C ALA A 241 12.04 1.10 -5.64
N ARG A 242 12.06 2.42 -5.75
CA ARG A 242 11.57 3.18 -6.89
C ARG A 242 12.69 4.03 -7.48
N VAL A 243 12.79 4.03 -8.80
CA VAL A 243 13.66 4.93 -9.56
C VAL A 243 12.80 5.69 -10.56
N TRP A 244 13.15 6.98 -10.79
CA TRP A 244 12.40 7.82 -11.72
C TRP A 244 13.31 8.66 -12.60
N HIS A 245 12.74 9.05 -13.73
CA HIS A 245 13.27 10.07 -14.59
C HIS A 245 12.29 11.25 -14.61
N ARG A 246 12.80 12.46 -14.34
CA ARG A 246 12.03 13.68 -14.48
C ARG A 246 11.82 13.96 -15.96
N LEU A 247 10.58 14.21 -16.35
CA LEU A 247 10.27 14.69 -17.70
C LEU A 247 10.67 16.16 -17.79
N PRO A 248 11.40 16.54 -18.86
CA PRO A 248 11.83 17.93 -19.01
C PRO A 248 10.64 18.85 -19.30
N GLU A 249 10.70 20.06 -18.80
CA GLU A 249 9.77 21.14 -19.05
C GLU A 249 10.50 22.28 -19.76
N SER A 250 9.78 23.19 -20.40
CA SER A 250 10.42 24.38 -21.01
C SER A 250 10.97 25.29 -19.89
N ALA A 251 11.99 26.07 -20.19
CA ALA A 251 12.57 26.96 -19.18
C ALA A 251 11.58 28.03 -18.67
N GLU A 252 10.52 28.30 -19.43
CA GLU A 252 9.46 29.25 -19.08
C GLU A 252 8.42 28.63 -18.15
N ASP A 253 8.23 27.30 -18.23
CA ASP A 253 7.21 26.56 -17.47
C ASP A 253 7.80 25.79 -16.27
N ASP A 254 9.13 25.71 -16.16
CA ASP A 254 9.82 24.94 -15.13
C ASP A 254 9.96 25.74 -13.83
N ASP A 255 9.05 25.54 -12.89
CA ASP A 255 9.00 26.22 -11.59
C ASP A 255 10.15 25.85 -10.63
N ASN A 256 10.82 24.72 -10.87
CA ASN A 256 11.85 24.18 -9.97
C ASN A 256 12.89 23.34 -10.73
N PRO A 257 13.69 23.98 -11.61
CA PRO A 257 14.61 23.29 -12.54
C PRO A 257 15.67 22.43 -11.85
N ASP A 258 16.02 22.73 -10.62
CA ASP A 258 17.02 22.04 -9.82
C ASP A 258 16.47 21.00 -8.82
N ILE A 259 15.18 20.71 -8.82
CA ILE A 259 14.52 19.79 -7.86
C ILE A 259 15.21 18.43 -7.78
N ALA A 260 15.72 17.90 -8.89
CA ALA A 260 16.41 16.62 -8.94
C ALA A 260 17.75 16.62 -8.14
N ASN A 261 18.35 17.79 -7.91
CA ASN A 261 19.55 17.91 -7.10
C ASN A 261 19.30 17.62 -5.62
N TYR A 262 18.07 17.85 -5.16
CA TYR A 262 17.63 17.66 -3.78
C TYR A 262 16.89 16.33 -3.61
N LEU A 263 15.88 16.05 -4.44
CA LEU A 263 15.07 14.87 -4.32
C LEU A 263 15.70 13.61 -4.93
N GLY A 264 16.69 13.79 -5.82
CA GLY A 264 17.35 12.67 -6.51
C GLY A 264 16.50 12.04 -7.60
N SER A 265 16.82 10.77 -7.91
CA SER A 265 16.16 9.97 -8.95
C SER A 265 15.61 8.65 -8.43
N GLY A 266 15.42 8.51 -7.12
CA GLY A 266 14.85 7.30 -6.53
C GLY A 266 14.61 7.40 -5.03
N ASP A 267 13.82 6.46 -4.52
CA ASP A 267 13.55 6.25 -3.10
C ASP A 267 13.49 4.77 -2.74
N LEU A 268 13.67 4.50 -1.46
CA LEU A 268 13.53 3.20 -0.85
C LEU A 268 12.58 3.33 0.34
N VAL A 269 11.56 2.47 0.39
CA VAL A 269 10.68 2.33 1.53
C VAL A 269 10.82 0.93 2.09
N VAL A 270 11.18 0.84 3.37
CA VAL A 270 11.21 -0.42 4.13
C VAL A 270 10.13 -0.36 5.19
N ARG A 271 9.22 -1.32 5.19
CA ARG A 271 8.12 -1.41 6.14
C ARG A 271 8.21 -2.72 6.91
N HIS A 272 7.99 -2.66 8.21
CA HIS A 272 7.89 -3.83 9.08
C HIS A 272 6.60 -3.76 9.89
N GLN A 273 5.87 -4.88 9.95
CA GLN A 273 4.67 -5.00 10.76
C GLN A 273 4.80 -6.17 11.73
N THR A 274 4.55 -5.92 13.01
CA THR A 274 4.57 -6.97 14.04
C THR A 274 3.24 -7.73 14.11
N GLU A 275 3.21 -8.90 14.78
CA GLU A 275 1.98 -9.66 15.05
C GLU A 275 0.94 -8.87 15.85
N ARG A 276 1.41 -7.97 16.69
CA ARG A 276 0.55 -7.10 17.50
C ARG A 276 0.00 -5.91 16.72
N GLY A 277 0.34 -5.80 15.43
CA GLY A 277 -0.12 -4.74 14.55
C GLY A 277 0.66 -3.42 14.65
N TYR A 278 1.82 -3.38 15.35
CA TYR A 278 2.72 -2.23 15.27
C TYR A 278 3.32 -2.17 13.88
N VAL A 279 3.39 -0.98 13.30
CA VAL A 279 4.01 -0.73 12.01
C VAL A 279 5.17 0.24 12.18
N SER A 280 6.30 -0.06 11.55
CA SER A 280 7.42 0.85 11.40
C SER A 280 7.73 0.97 9.90
N SER A 281 7.98 2.19 9.43
CA SER A 281 8.35 2.45 8.03
C SER A 281 9.53 3.40 7.98
N LEU A 282 10.50 3.09 7.13
CA LEU A 282 11.65 3.93 6.82
C LEU A 282 11.60 4.31 5.35
N LEU A 283 11.51 5.60 5.05
CA LEU A 283 11.68 6.17 3.72
C LEU A 283 13.05 6.81 3.63
N VAL A 284 13.81 6.41 2.61
CA VAL A 284 15.12 7.02 2.29
C VAL A 284 15.09 7.54 0.86
N ARG A 285 15.51 8.77 0.69
CA ARG A 285 15.69 9.45 -0.59
C ARG A 285 17.02 10.24 -0.54
N ARG A 286 17.56 10.69 -1.65
CA ARG A 286 18.91 11.26 -1.79
C ARG A 286 19.40 12.11 -0.61
N ARG A 287 18.62 13.07 -0.13
CA ARG A 287 18.97 13.98 0.99
C ARG A 287 17.85 14.05 2.02
N PHE A 288 17.12 12.96 2.19
CA PHE A 288 15.95 12.90 3.05
C PHE A 288 15.79 11.52 3.66
N VAL A 289 15.47 11.50 4.93
CA VAL A 289 15.08 10.30 5.66
C VAL A 289 13.82 10.59 6.47
N GLN A 290 12.88 9.64 6.47
CA GLN A 290 11.68 9.69 7.30
C GLN A 290 11.48 8.34 7.98
N LEU A 291 11.21 8.38 9.26
CA LEU A 291 10.83 7.23 10.08
C LEU A 291 9.41 7.43 10.59
N ASP A 292 8.54 6.48 10.30
CA ASP A 292 7.19 6.43 10.80
C ASP A 292 7.04 5.24 11.76
N TRP A 293 6.32 5.45 12.85
CA TRP A 293 5.93 4.40 13.76
C TRP A 293 4.46 4.55 14.13
N ALA A 294 3.71 3.44 14.06
CA ALA A 294 2.29 3.45 14.36
C ALA A 294 1.88 2.25 15.23
N THR A 295 1.03 2.50 16.21
CA THR A 295 0.49 1.48 17.12
C THR A 295 -1.03 1.51 17.14
N PRO A 296 -1.72 0.33 17.10
CA PRO A 296 -3.18 0.27 17.15
C PRO A 296 -3.74 0.95 18.41
N LEU A 297 -4.75 1.80 18.23
CA LEU A 297 -5.56 2.34 19.31
C LEU A 297 -6.69 1.36 19.61
N ARG A 298 -6.46 0.50 20.58
CA ARG A 298 -7.31 -0.69 20.85
C ARG A 298 -8.73 -0.41 21.31
N ALA A 299 -9.03 0.82 21.73
CA ALA A 299 -10.23 1.01 22.55
C ALA A 299 -11.49 1.48 21.77
N THR A 300 -11.40 2.21 20.65
CA THR A 300 -12.61 2.92 20.20
C THR A 300 -12.73 3.25 18.70
N LEU A 301 -11.67 3.14 17.90
CA LEU A 301 -11.66 3.76 16.56
C LEU A 301 -11.30 2.79 15.39
N GLY A 302 -11.54 1.50 15.59
CA GLY A 302 -11.37 0.52 14.49
C GLY A 302 -9.94 0.46 13.95
N THR A 303 -9.69 1.03 12.77
CA THR A 303 -8.37 1.03 12.10
C THR A 303 -7.45 2.18 12.49
N ALA A 304 -7.84 3.03 13.46
CA ALA A 304 -7.02 4.16 13.91
C ALA A 304 -5.78 3.67 14.68
N ARG A 305 -4.67 4.37 14.46
CA ARG A 305 -3.36 4.11 15.09
C ARG A 305 -2.79 5.40 15.65
N LEU A 306 -2.18 5.36 16.82
CA LEU A 306 -1.28 6.45 17.22
C LEU A 306 -0.10 6.45 16.25
N HIS A 307 0.25 7.61 15.71
CA HIS A 307 1.30 7.77 14.71
C HIS A 307 2.34 8.78 15.19
N VAL A 308 3.60 8.38 15.09
CA VAL A 308 4.77 9.24 15.29
C VAL A 308 5.58 9.26 14.00
N GLN A 309 5.95 10.45 13.54
CA GLN A 309 6.78 10.67 12.36
C GLN A 309 7.98 11.52 12.71
N LEU A 310 9.16 11.09 12.27
CA LEU A 310 10.41 11.84 12.34
C LEU A 310 10.93 11.99 10.92
N SER A 311 11.33 13.19 10.54
CA SER A 311 12.00 13.38 9.25
C SER A 311 13.18 14.34 9.36
N SER A 312 14.15 14.20 8.44
CA SER A 312 15.29 15.12 8.33
C SER A 312 15.77 15.18 6.89
N GLY A 313 16.04 16.36 6.40
CA GLY A 313 16.59 16.59 5.06
C GLY A 313 15.76 17.53 4.21
N TYR A 314 15.87 17.36 2.90
CA TYR A 314 15.28 18.21 1.87
C TYR A 314 14.02 17.62 1.26
N GLY A 315 13.07 18.49 0.88
CA GLY A 315 11.92 18.09 0.08
C GLY A 315 10.87 17.29 0.85
N GLU A 316 10.59 17.66 2.09
CA GLU A 316 9.44 17.13 2.80
C GLU A 316 8.13 17.49 2.09
N THR A 317 8.07 18.72 1.54
CA THR A 317 7.01 19.21 0.64
C THR A 317 7.61 19.83 -0.62
N LEU A 318 6.77 20.16 -1.61
CA LEU A 318 7.27 20.79 -2.83
C LEU A 318 7.83 22.19 -2.62
N ILE A 319 7.17 23.02 -1.80
CA ILE A 319 7.68 24.37 -1.51
C ILE A 319 9.01 24.33 -0.75
N ASP A 320 9.24 23.24 -0.01
CA ASP A 320 10.46 23.02 0.78
C ASP A 320 11.46 22.08 0.06
N TYR A 321 11.34 21.92 -1.27
CA TYR A 321 12.15 20.91 -1.98
C TYR A 321 13.66 21.12 -1.82
N ASN A 322 14.10 22.38 -1.68
CA ASN A 322 15.48 22.81 -1.52
C ASN A 322 15.79 23.35 -0.12
N HIS A 323 14.87 23.17 0.85
CA HIS A 323 15.05 23.56 2.25
C HIS A 323 15.35 22.37 3.15
N ASN A 324 16.37 22.47 4.00
CA ASN A 324 16.76 21.41 4.93
C ASN A 324 16.16 21.66 6.30
N GLN A 325 15.36 20.73 6.77
CA GLN A 325 14.73 20.82 8.08
C GLN A 325 14.66 19.45 8.77
N THR A 326 14.52 19.46 10.08
CA THR A 326 14.24 18.28 10.89
C THR A 326 12.87 18.45 11.53
N THR A 327 12.02 17.43 11.44
CA THR A 327 10.65 17.51 11.95
C THR A 327 10.32 16.36 12.86
N ILE A 328 9.42 16.59 13.78
CA ILE A 328 8.78 15.59 14.61
C ILE A 328 7.27 15.81 14.59
N GLY A 329 6.50 14.76 14.36
CA GLY A 329 5.04 14.82 14.34
C GLY A 329 4.43 13.71 15.17
N VAL A 330 3.31 14.02 15.82
CA VAL A 330 2.53 13.06 16.60
C VAL A 330 1.05 13.25 16.33
N GLY A 331 0.32 12.17 16.12
CA GLY A 331 -1.12 12.21 15.86
C GLY A 331 -1.70 10.84 15.57
N VAL A 332 -2.55 10.76 14.57
CA VAL A 332 -3.25 9.51 14.23
C VAL A 332 -3.11 9.18 12.75
N SER A 333 -3.01 7.90 12.45
CA SER A 333 -3.14 7.37 11.09
C SER A 333 -4.29 6.38 10.98
N PHE A 334 -4.76 6.15 9.75
CA PHE A 334 -5.92 5.33 9.44
C PHE A 334 -5.59 4.32 8.36
N GLY A 335 -6.29 3.17 8.42
CA GLY A 335 -6.12 2.10 7.45
C GLY A 335 -4.85 1.28 7.63
N ASP A 336 -4.63 0.42 6.66
CA ASP A 336 -3.40 -0.37 6.52
C ASP A 336 -2.50 0.33 5.50
N TRP A 337 -1.27 0.59 5.91
CA TRP A 337 -0.25 1.25 5.09
C TRP A 337 1.13 0.63 5.25
#